data_7fb04d7b44578ac5852e5acba08948c4
#
_entry.id   7fb04d7b44578ac5852e5acba08948c4
#
_cell.length_a   1.000
_cell.length_b   1.000
_cell.length_c   1.000
_cell.angle_alpha   90.00
_cell.angle_beta   90.00
_cell.angle_gamma   90.00
#
_symmetry.space_group_name_H-M   'P 1'
#
loop_
_entity.id
_entity.type
_entity.pdbx_description
1 polymer ?
#
loop_
_entity_poly.entity_id
_entity_poly.type
_entity_poly.pdbx_seq_one_letter_code
_entity_poly.pdbx_strand_id
1 'polypeptide(L)'
;MMRSGRRRAPAVVLAALLPVAALTGCGEDGDPATSPVDVEVRPPEDLADPYSGAYTAEFREDMAAYAGVEVSLVGEVGRIVSPIAFTLTGDGAEPVLVITEREMPDLRPGQAVALGAEPTEDFDLAALERELGTDLPDEAYAEWEGDVFLDAATVEVRP
;
A
#
# COMPACT_ATOMS: atom_id res chain seq x y z
N MET A 1 -12.53 1.91 50.52
CA MET A 1 -11.66 3.07 50.68
C MET A 1 -11.36 3.54 49.26
N MET A 2 -12.20 4.41 48.63
CA MET A 2 -12.25 5.87 48.68
C MET A 2 -10.95 6.55 48.26
N ARG A 3 -10.92 7.11 47.04
CA ARG A 3 -10.80 8.55 46.64
C ARG A 3 -10.61 8.61 45.13
N SER A 4 -11.54 8.97 44.31
CA SER A 4 -12.11 10.27 43.97
C SER A 4 -11.08 11.41 43.79
N GLY A 5 -10.94 11.83 42.55
CA GLY A 5 -10.12 12.99 42.12
C GLY A 5 -10.56 13.52 40.76
N ARG A 6 -11.74 14.14 40.71
CA ARG A 6 -12.13 15.04 39.61
C ARG A 6 -11.30 16.32 39.69
N ARG A 7 -10.70 16.75 38.57
CA ARG A 7 -10.39 18.18 38.40
C ARG A 7 -10.94 18.67 37.05
N ARG A 8 -11.77 19.71 37.20
CA ARG A 8 -12.49 20.44 36.15
C ARG A 8 -11.57 21.50 35.51
N ALA A 9 -11.97 21.85 34.32
CA ALA A 9 -11.55 22.90 33.40
C ALA A 9 -11.22 24.30 34.03
N PRO A 10 -10.69 25.27 33.24
CA PRO A 10 -11.63 26.10 32.51
C PRO A 10 -11.23 26.48 31.06
N ALA A 11 -12.27 26.84 30.33
CA ALA A 11 -12.26 27.48 29.03
C ALA A 11 -11.70 28.90 29.15
N VAL A 12 -10.88 29.32 28.19
CA VAL A 12 -10.61 30.73 27.90
C VAL A 12 -10.97 30.98 26.44
N VAL A 13 -12.05 31.73 26.31
CA VAL A 13 -12.48 32.40 25.08
C VAL A 13 -11.71 33.72 24.99
N LEU A 14 -11.00 33.92 23.89
CA LEU A 14 -10.48 35.24 23.55
C LEU A 14 -10.90 35.60 22.12
N ALA A 15 -11.90 36.45 22.05
CA ALA A 15 -12.30 37.16 20.85
C ALA A 15 -11.38 38.39 20.69
N ALA A 16 -10.82 38.64 19.53
CA ALA A 16 -10.22 39.90 19.17
C ALA A 16 -10.56 40.28 17.74
N LEU A 17 -11.13 41.47 17.67
CA LEU A 17 -11.69 42.15 16.51
C LEU A 17 -10.62 42.61 15.51
N LEU A 18 -11.08 42.72 14.27
CA LEU A 18 -10.50 43.38 13.09
C LEU A 18 -10.10 44.86 13.30
N PRO A 19 -9.22 45.40 12.40
CA PRO A 19 -9.74 46.44 11.52
C PRO A 19 -9.44 46.28 10.03
N VAL A 20 -10.43 46.63 9.24
CA VAL A 20 -10.40 46.96 7.83
C VAL A 20 -9.61 48.25 7.62
N ALA A 21 -8.63 48.21 6.73
CA ALA A 21 -8.02 49.41 6.15
C ALA A 21 -8.11 49.33 4.63
N ALA A 22 -9.02 50.10 4.10
CA ALA A 22 -9.10 50.41 2.69
C ALA A 22 -7.98 51.44 2.36
N LEU A 23 -7.16 51.12 1.37
CA LEU A 23 -6.30 52.08 0.69
C LEU A 23 -6.53 51.99 -0.81
N THR A 24 -7.34 52.88 -1.30
CA THR A 24 -7.37 53.29 -2.71
C THR A 24 -6.10 54.01 -3.03
N GLY A 25 -5.34 53.50 -3.96
CA GLY A 25 -4.20 54.17 -4.56
C GLY A 25 -4.19 53.86 -6.05
N CYS A 26 -4.77 54.77 -6.85
CA CYS A 26 -4.47 54.88 -8.28
C CYS A 26 -3.02 55.38 -8.40
N GLY A 27 -2.21 54.63 -9.13
CA GLY A 27 -0.90 55.00 -9.60
C GLY A 27 -0.69 54.31 -10.94
N GLU A 28 -0.96 55.06 -12.00
CA GLU A 28 -0.63 54.79 -13.38
C GLU A 28 0.88 54.97 -13.54
N ASP A 29 1.61 53.93 -13.91
CA ASP A 29 2.73 53.97 -14.84
C ASP A 29 3.29 52.59 -15.04
N GLY A 30 3.41 52.23 -16.29
CA GLY A 30 3.68 50.95 -16.86
C GLY A 30 4.92 50.23 -16.36
N ASP A 31 4.83 48.95 -16.34
CA ASP A 31 5.83 48.05 -16.91
C ASP A 31 5.42 46.59 -16.84
N PRO A 32 6.15 45.73 -17.58
CA PRO A 32 5.54 44.73 -18.42
C PRO A 32 5.02 43.55 -17.64
N ALA A 33 3.91 43.06 -18.16
CA ALA A 33 3.29 41.79 -17.88
C ALA A 33 4.26 40.74 -17.31
N THR A 34 4.24 40.63 -15.99
CA THR A 34 4.50 39.32 -15.40
C THR A 34 3.32 38.48 -15.80
N SER A 35 3.45 37.73 -16.88
CA SER A 35 2.54 36.67 -17.22
C SER A 35 2.27 35.91 -15.94
N PRO A 36 1.01 35.62 -15.60
CA PRO A 36 0.76 34.63 -14.58
C PRO A 36 1.57 33.41 -15.02
N VAL A 37 2.48 32.98 -14.16
CA VAL A 37 3.08 31.67 -14.30
C VAL A 37 1.88 30.76 -14.31
N ASP A 38 1.49 30.27 -15.49
CA ASP A 38 0.63 29.12 -15.60
C ASP A 38 1.36 28.02 -14.82
N VAL A 39 1.02 27.92 -13.56
CA VAL A 39 1.30 26.71 -12.80
C VAL A 39 0.41 25.68 -13.48
N GLU A 40 0.95 25.11 -14.52
CA GLU A 40 0.43 23.87 -15.11
C GLU A 40 0.42 22.89 -13.94
N VAL A 41 -0.72 22.87 -13.25
CA VAL A 41 -1.04 21.79 -12.31
C VAL A 41 -1.13 20.58 -13.21
N ARG A 42 0.05 19.94 -13.41
CA ARG A 42 0.10 18.64 -14.04
C ARG A 42 -0.85 17.76 -13.23
N PRO A 43 -1.94 17.25 -13.81
CA PRO A 43 -2.76 16.26 -13.12
C PRO A 43 -1.80 15.20 -12.58
N PRO A 44 -2.09 14.53 -11.48
CA PRO A 44 -1.34 13.36 -11.06
C PRO A 44 -1.57 12.26 -12.10
N GLU A 45 -0.84 12.36 -13.22
CA GLU A 45 -0.88 11.43 -14.36
C GLU A 45 -0.03 10.19 -14.10
N ASP A 46 0.45 10.01 -12.87
CA ASP A 46 1.24 8.85 -12.48
C ASP A 46 0.63 8.15 -11.25
N LEU A 47 -0.68 8.00 -11.22
CA LEU A 47 -1.23 6.77 -10.67
C LEU A 47 -1.01 5.77 -11.80
N ALA A 48 0.07 4.97 -11.70
CA ALA A 48 0.29 3.86 -12.60
C ALA A 48 -1.04 3.12 -12.73
N ASP A 49 -1.54 2.95 -13.95
CA ASP A 49 -2.74 2.14 -14.15
C ASP A 49 -2.50 0.81 -13.46
N PRO A 50 -3.42 0.33 -12.62
CA PRO A 50 -3.21 -0.89 -11.86
C PRO A 50 -2.87 -2.01 -12.83
N TYR A 51 -1.76 -2.71 -12.57
CA TYR A 51 -1.36 -3.82 -13.42
C TYR A 51 -2.42 -4.91 -13.41
N SER A 52 -2.76 -5.41 -14.58
CA SER A 52 -3.66 -6.56 -14.72
C SER A 52 -3.13 -7.51 -15.78
N GLY A 53 -2.65 -8.68 -15.38
CA GLY A 53 -2.06 -9.63 -16.31
C GLY A 53 -1.46 -10.87 -15.66
N ALA A 54 -0.67 -11.61 -16.44
CA ALA A 54 0.05 -12.75 -15.93
C ALA A 54 1.23 -12.31 -15.03
N TYR A 55 1.56 -13.12 -14.02
CA TYR A 55 2.78 -12.98 -13.27
C TYR A 55 3.96 -13.42 -14.16
N THR A 56 4.80 -12.49 -14.56
CA THR A 56 5.91 -12.70 -15.49
C THR A 56 7.23 -12.18 -14.91
N ALA A 57 8.35 -12.55 -15.51
CA ALA A 57 9.67 -12.04 -15.13
C ALA A 57 9.73 -10.49 -15.19
N GLU A 58 9.13 -9.89 -16.23
CA GLU A 58 9.08 -8.44 -16.39
C GLU A 58 8.31 -7.76 -15.24
N PHE A 59 7.12 -8.29 -14.89
CA PHE A 59 6.39 -7.79 -13.73
C PHE A 59 7.18 -7.96 -12.43
N ARG A 60 7.87 -9.09 -12.25
CA ARG A 60 8.68 -9.36 -11.05
C ARG A 60 9.82 -8.34 -10.88
N GLU A 61 10.46 -7.95 -11.98
CA GLU A 61 11.53 -6.92 -11.96
C GLU A 61 10.97 -5.55 -11.57
N ASP A 62 9.76 -5.21 -12.04
CA ASP A 62 9.13 -3.92 -11.80
C ASP A 62 8.19 -3.90 -10.58
N MET A 63 8.05 -5.01 -9.86
CA MET A 63 7.04 -5.18 -8.82
C MET A 63 7.10 -4.12 -7.72
N ALA A 64 8.30 -3.68 -7.34
CA ALA A 64 8.48 -2.61 -6.35
C ALA A 64 7.90 -1.25 -6.82
N ALA A 65 7.81 -1.02 -8.13
CA ALA A 65 7.19 0.20 -8.66
C ALA A 65 5.66 0.23 -8.43
N TYR A 66 5.06 -0.92 -8.14
CA TYR A 66 3.63 -1.06 -7.81
C TYR A 66 3.38 -1.13 -6.31
N ALA A 67 4.38 -0.89 -5.46
CA ALA A 67 4.20 -0.91 -4.01
C ALA A 67 3.07 0.03 -3.58
N GLY A 68 2.14 -0.47 -2.77
CA GLY A 68 0.95 0.26 -2.32
C GLY A 68 -0.15 0.43 -3.37
N VAL A 69 -0.06 -0.26 -4.51
CA VAL A 69 -1.08 -0.22 -5.58
C VAL A 69 -1.65 -1.61 -5.77
N GLU A 70 -2.98 -1.74 -5.73
CA GLU A 70 -3.64 -3.03 -6.00
C GLU A 70 -3.41 -3.46 -7.45
N VAL A 71 -2.93 -4.69 -7.62
CA VAL A 71 -2.70 -5.32 -8.91
C VAL A 71 -3.53 -6.59 -9.04
N SER A 72 -3.91 -6.93 -10.28
CA SER A 72 -4.60 -8.19 -10.59
C SER A 72 -3.66 -9.12 -11.32
N LEU A 73 -3.32 -10.26 -10.71
CA LEU A 73 -2.35 -11.20 -11.22
C LEU A 73 -2.96 -12.58 -11.51
N VAL A 74 -2.47 -13.22 -12.54
CA VAL A 74 -2.75 -14.64 -12.83
C VAL A 74 -1.42 -15.39 -12.87
N GLY A 75 -1.36 -16.50 -12.15
CA GLY A 75 -0.17 -17.35 -12.09
C GLY A 75 -0.50 -18.73 -11.57
N GLU A 76 0.52 -19.49 -11.20
CA GLU A 76 0.37 -20.82 -10.62
C GLU A 76 0.90 -20.83 -9.19
N VAL A 77 0.27 -21.65 -8.34
CA VAL A 77 0.75 -21.91 -6.99
C VAL A 77 2.02 -22.75 -7.09
N GLY A 78 3.15 -22.21 -6.64
CA GLY A 78 4.40 -22.95 -6.61
C GLY A 78 4.48 -23.87 -5.39
N ARG A 79 4.63 -23.31 -4.21
CA ARG A 79 4.77 -24.03 -2.93
C ARG A 79 3.81 -23.46 -1.89
N ILE A 80 3.23 -24.30 -1.07
CA ILE A 80 2.51 -23.86 0.12
C ILE A 80 3.53 -23.68 1.25
N VAL A 81 3.60 -22.47 1.79
CA VAL A 81 4.51 -22.09 2.89
C VAL A 81 3.83 -22.32 4.24
N SER A 82 2.57 -21.89 4.35
CA SER A 82 1.72 -22.09 5.53
C SER A 82 0.24 -22.06 5.10
N PRO A 83 -0.73 -22.25 6.00
CA PRO A 83 -2.16 -22.13 5.65
C PRO A 83 -2.57 -20.79 5.06
N ILE A 84 -1.80 -19.72 5.35
CA ILE A 84 -2.05 -18.35 4.89
C ILE A 84 -1.01 -17.86 3.88
N ALA A 85 -0.06 -18.70 3.48
CA ALA A 85 1.03 -18.25 2.62
C ALA A 85 1.41 -19.31 1.58
N PHE A 86 1.65 -18.87 0.36
CA PHE A 86 2.13 -19.69 -0.73
C PHE A 86 3.06 -18.88 -1.64
N THR A 87 3.74 -19.55 -2.56
CA THR A 87 4.50 -18.85 -3.59
C THR A 87 3.72 -18.82 -4.89
N LEU A 88 3.70 -17.64 -5.55
CA LEU A 88 3.21 -17.51 -6.91
C LEU A 88 4.37 -17.70 -7.88
N THR A 89 4.13 -18.47 -8.92
CA THR A 89 5.06 -18.66 -10.04
C THR A 89 4.39 -18.27 -11.36
N GLY A 90 5.21 -17.95 -12.34
CA GLY A 90 4.75 -17.55 -13.67
C GLY A 90 5.84 -17.76 -14.70
N ASP A 91 5.58 -17.36 -15.93
CA ASP A 91 6.45 -17.62 -17.06
C ASP A 91 7.81 -16.89 -16.90
N GLY A 92 8.85 -17.69 -16.62
CA GLY A 92 10.22 -17.22 -16.44
C GLY A 92 10.47 -16.37 -15.20
N ALA A 93 9.46 -16.15 -14.35
CA ALA A 93 9.58 -15.34 -13.14
C ALA A 93 10.12 -16.16 -11.96
N GLU A 94 10.93 -15.51 -11.13
CA GLU A 94 11.26 -16.04 -9.82
C GLU A 94 10.01 -16.11 -8.93
N PRO A 95 9.89 -17.15 -8.09
CA PRO A 95 8.76 -17.22 -7.18
C PRO A 95 8.67 -16.01 -6.27
N VAL A 96 7.45 -15.55 -5.98
CA VAL A 96 7.19 -14.50 -5.00
C VAL A 96 6.30 -15.02 -3.88
N LEU A 97 6.54 -14.58 -2.65
CA LEU A 97 5.71 -14.89 -1.50
C LEU A 97 4.36 -14.16 -1.64
N VAL A 98 3.29 -14.88 -1.41
CA VAL A 98 1.92 -14.35 -1.30
C VAL A 98 1.42 -14.63 0.10
N ILE A 99 0.99 -13.60 0.80
CA ILE A 99 0.33 -13.67 2.11
C ILE A 99 -1.16 -13.42 1.91
N THR A 100 -2.00 -14.13 2.63
CA THR A 100 -3.46 -13.99 2.59
C THR A 100 -4.00 -13.78 4.01
N GLU A 101 -5.03 -12.96 4.16
CA GLU A 101 -5.70 -12.78 5.46
C GLU A 101 -6.44 -14.03 5.94
N ARG A 102 -6.76 -14.93 5.05
CA ARG A 102 -7.55 -16.14 5.33
C ARG A 102 -6.79 -17.40 5.00
N GLU A 103 -6.98 -18.42 5.82
CA GLU A 103 -6.46 -19.75 5.53
C GLU A 103 -7.04 -20.31 4.23
N MET A 104 -6.18 -20.91 3.43
CA MET A 104 -6.53 -21.54 2.16
C MET A 104 -6.22 -23.06 2.16
N PRO A 105 -6.99 -23.86 2.92
CA PRO A 105 -6.67 -25.28 3.15
C PRO A 105 -6.76 -26.15 1.89
N ASP A 106 -7.51 -25.69 0.89
CA ASP A 106 -7.73 -26.44 -0.36
C ASP A 106 -6.73 -26.06 -1.47
N LEU A 107 -5.86 -25.08 -1.22
CA LEU A 107 -4.87 -24.64 -2.20
C LEU A 107 -3.76 -25.68 -2.35
N ARG A 108 -3.34 -25.95 -3.58
CA ARG A 108 -2.32 -26.95 -3.90
C ARG A 108 -1.33 -26.44 -4.94
N PRO A 109 -0.06 -26.90 -4.87
CA PRO A 109 0.92 -26.62 -5.90
C PRO A 109 0.43 -27.02 -7.30
N GLY A 110 0.75 -26.19 -8.28
CA GLY A 110 0.38 -26.38 -9.69
C GLY A 110 -1.04 -25.91 -10.03
N GLN A 111 -1.80 -25.39 -9.08
CA GLN A 111 -3.10 -24.79 -9.39
C GLN A 111 -2.94 -23.40 -9.99
N ALA A 112 -3.68 -23.14 -11.06
CA ALA A 112 -3.79 -21.78 -11.59
C ALA A 112 -4.66 -20.93 -10.65
N VAL A 113 -4.19 -19.72 -10.34
CA VAL A 113 -4.89 -18.77 -9.48
C VAL A 113 -4.95 -17.40 -10.12
N ALA A 114 -6.03 -16.68 -9.80
CA ALA A 114 -6.11 -15.25 -10.00
C ALA A 114 -6.16 -14.58 -8.64
N LEU A 115 -5.40 -13.51 -8.45
CA LEU A 115 -5.35 -12.78 -7.19
C LEU A 115 -5.44 -11.27 -7.41
N GLY A 116 -6.12 -10.60 -6.49
CA GLY A 116 -6.01 -9.15 -6.27
C GLY A 116 -5.09 -8.96 -5.07
N ALA A 117 -3.96 -8.31 -5.29
CA ALA A 117 -2.93 -8.17 -4.28
C ALA A 117 -2.25 -6.80 -4.36
N GLU A 118 -1.62 -6.41 -3.27
CA GLU A 118 -0.78 -5.22 -3.17
C GLU A 118 0.68 -5.65 -3.01
N PRO A 119 1.59 -5.27 -3.92
CA PRO A 119 3.02 -5.45 -3.69
C PRO A 119 3.47 -4.61 -2.48
N THR A 120 4.15 -5.25 -1.56
CA THR A 120 4.64 -4.63 -0.32
C THR A 120 6.13 -4.92 -0.19
N GLU A 121 6.90 -3.90 0.13
CA GLU A 121 8.35 -4.00 0.33
C GLU A 121 8.68 -4.44 1.76
N ASP A 122 9.90 -4.93 1.95
CA ASP A 122 10.47 -5.23 3.26
C ASP A 122 9.63 -6.23 4.08
N PHE A 123 9.44 -7.45 3.57
CA PHE A 123 8.78 -8.52 4.33
C PHE A 123 9.44 -8.70 5.69
N ASP A 124 8.66 -8.60 6.76
CA ASP A 124 9.08 -8.76 8.16
C ASP A 124 8.16 -9.79 8.84
N LEU A 125 8.68 -11.00 9.07
CA LEU A 125 7.93 -12.07 9.70
C LEU A 125 7.44 -11.68 11.10
N ALA A 126 8.27 -11.01 11.90
CA ALA A 126 7.88 -10.61 13.24
C ALA A 126 6.78 -9.52 13.25
N ALA A 127 6.70 -8.70 12.21
CA ALA A 127 5.58 -7.78 12.02
C ALA A 127 4.30 -8.53 11.68
N LEU A 128 4.36 -9.49 10.75
CA LEU A 128 3.23 -10.33 10.34
C LEU A 128 2.67 -11.13 11.52
N GLU A 129 3.52 -11.79 12.31
CA GLU A 129 3.12 -12.54 13.50
C GLU A 129 2.40 -11.67 14.55
N ARG A 130 2.90 -10.46 14.72
CA ARG A 130 2.31 -9.47 15.63
C ARG A 130 0.92 -9.04 15.19
N GLU A 131 0.72 -8.87 13.87
CA GLU A 131 -0.56 -8.50 13.27
C GLU A 131 -1.57 -9.64 13.38
N LEU A 132 -1.15 -10.86 13.07
CA LEU A 132 -1.99 -12.06 13.12
C LEU A 132 -2.21 -12.59 14.54
N GLY A 133 -1.34 -12.22 15.50
CA GLY A 133 -1.36 -12.76 16.85
C GLY A 133 -1.06 -14.26 16.92
N THR A 134 -0.30 -14.78 15.94
CA THR A 134 0.02 -16.19 15.77
C THR A 134 1.50 -16.34 15.45
N ASP A 135 2.13 -17.34 16.06
CA ASP A 135 3.52 -17.73 15.81
C ASP A 135 3.59 -18.57 14.53
N LEU A 136 4.45 -18.18 13.61
CA LEU A 136 4.64 -18.84 12.32
C LEU A 136 6.01 -19.55 12.29
N PRO A 137 6.22 -20.56 11.44
CA PRO A 137 7.50 -21.27 11.39
C PRO A 137 8.59 -20.43 10.73
N ASP A 138 9.50 -19.85 11.51
CA ASP A 138 10.61 -18.98 11.05
C ASP A 138 11.35 -19.55 9.83
N GLU A 139 11.67 -20.84 9.86
CA GLU A 139 12.42 -21.50 8.80
C GLU A 139 11.72 -21.48 7.43
N ALA A 140 10.38 -21.42 7.45
CA ALA A 140 9.59 -21.41 6.22
C ALA A 140 9.59 -20.04 5.53
N TYR A 141 9.85 -18.98 6.28
CA TYR A 141 9.81 -17.60 5.80
C TYR A 141 11.19 -16.94 5.67
N ALA A 142 12.23 -17.55 6.23
CA ALA A 142 13.58 -16.96 6.32
C ALA A 142 14.16 -16.52 4.96
N GLU A 143 13.78 -17.17 3.88
CA GLU A 143 14.26 -16.83 2.53
C GLU A 143 13.61 -15.56 1.95
N TRP A 144 12.53 -15.07 2.57
CA TRP A 144 11.74 -13.92 2.09
C TRP A 144 12.00 -12.64 2.89
N GLU A 145 12.73 -12.74 3.99
CA GLU A 145 13.00 -11.61 4.90
C GLU A 145 13.65 -10.44 4.16
N GLY A 146 13.01 -9.27 4.20
CA GLY A 146 13.43 -8.06 3.50
C GLY A 146 13.10 -8.02 2.01
N ASP A 147 12.45 -9.05 1.45
CA ASP A 147 12.05 -9.08 0.05
C ASP A 147 10.67 -8.41 -0.18
N VAL A 148 10.39 -8.11 -1.44
CA VAL A 148 9.04 -7.68 -1.86
C VAL A 148 8.13 -8.91 -1.90
N PHE A 149 6.96 -8.79 -1.31
CA PHE A 149 5.93 -9.83 -1.28
C PHE A 149 4.59 -9.29 -1.79
N LEU A 150 3.61 -10.15 -1.95
CA LEU A 150 2.24 -9.80 -2.34
C LEU A 150 1.30 -10.01 -1.14
N ASP A 151 0.68 -8.93 -0.69
CA ASP A 151 -0.44 -8.99 0.27
C ASP A 151 -1.75 -9.17 -0.52
N ALA A 152 -2.32 -10.36 -0.46
CA ALA A 152 -3.45 -10.75 -1.30
C ALA A 152 -4.78 -10.64 -0.55
N ALA A 153 -5.58 -9.65 -0.92
CA ALA A 153 -6.96 -9.51 -0.45
C ALA A 153 -7.90 -10.58 -1.02
N THR A 154 -7.64 -11.05 -2.25
CA THR A 154 -8.45 -12.06 -2.91
C THR A 154 -7.58 -13.09 -3.63
N VAL A 155 -7.97 -14.36 -3.53
CA VAL A 155 -7.38 -15.47 -4.29
C VAL A 155 -8.49 -16.35 -4.82
N GLU A 156 -8.53 -16.56 -6.12
CA GLU A 156 -9.50 -17.41 -6.81
C GLU A 156 -8.77 -18.54 -7.55
N VAL A 157 -9.10 -19.78 -7.24
CA VAL A 157 -8.60 -20.95 -7.99
C VAL A 157 -9.31 -21.00 -9.33
N ARG A 158 -8.54 -21.08 -10.40
CA ARG A 158 -9.05 -21.20 -11.76
C ARG A 158 -9.13 -22.68 -12.16
N PRO A 159 -10.18 -23.07 -12.88
CA PRO A 159 -10.33 -24.44 -13.39
C PRO A 159 -9.35 -24.77 -14.49
#